data_48a5b49965fe77de2a0f3a7ef8797eaf
#
_entry.id   48a5b49965fe77de2a0f3a7ef8797eaf
#
_cell.length_a   1.000
_cell.length_b   1.000
_cell.length_c   1.000
_cell.angle_alpha   90.00
_cell.angle_beta   90.00
_cell.angle_gamma   90.00
#
_symmetry.space_group_name_H-M   'P 1'
#
loop_
_entity.id
_entity.type
_entity.pdbx_description
1 polymer ?
#
loop_
_entity_poly.entity_id
_entity_poly.type
_entity_poly.pdbx_seq_one_letter_code
_entity_poly.pdbx_strand_id
1 'polypeptide(L)'
;MMPNYAYWSWNYTHAPSWNSIRREIDQSERKTPWHKKDPRVVWRGKIKMAELRKELVRVSEGKRWSDIKPVVINNATDVHTKDVMNLRQFCGYKYTVQTEGTSYSGRLKYLQLCRSALITHPLEWQEFHTHLLRVSGPNVNYIEASKNFGNLEDAMEYYRVHDDEAEEIAKNSYDTFARRYLTPAAVSASNQPIHTLDAYFIQVTCYWRRMFISWASVQGYEPQLYAPDAEGNMVMRATPWTAFAANWPKDPSIIP
;
A
#
# COMPACT_ATOMS: atom_id res chain seq x y z
N MET A 1 4.16 -8.00 -11.56
CA MET A 1 4.70 -7.36 -10.34
C MET A 1 4.25 -8.14 -9.13
N MET A 2 5.10 -8.27 -8.12
CA MET A 2 4.82 -9.04 -6.92
C MET A 2 4.30 -8.14 -5.80
N PRO A 3 3.31 -8.58 -4.99
CA PRO A 3 3.00 -7.93 -3.73
C PRO A 3 4.25 -7.89 -2.84
N ASN A 4 4.51 -6.77 -2.19
CA ASN A 4 5.64 -6.67 -1.28
C ASN A 4 5.36 -7.38 0.06
N TYR A 5 6.41 -7.67 0.82
CA TYR A 5 6.32 -8.38 2.09
C TYR A 5 5.47 -7.67 3.16
N ALA A 6 5.26 -6.37 3.04
CA ALA A 6 4.45 -5.60 3.99
C ALA A 6 2.95 -5.98 3.98
N TYR A 7 2.49 -6.73 2.97
CA TYR A 7 1.18 -7.37 3.00
C TYR A 7 1.13 -8.58 3.95
N TRP A 8 2.28 -9.07 4.35
CA TRP A 8 2.37 -10.20 5.27
C TRP A 8 2.48 -9.72 6.71
N SER A 9 3.63 -9.24 7.05
CA SER A 9 3.92 -8.64 8.34
C SER A 9 5.15 -7.78 8.18
N TRP A 10 5.03 -6.53 8.52
CA TRP A 10 6.20 -5.67 8.67
C TRP A 10 6.48 -5.57 10.16
N ASN A 11 7.54 -6.21 10.61
CA ASN A 11 7.94 -6.14 12.01
C ASN A 11 8.54 -4.76 12.34
N TYR A 12 7.72 -3.72 12.15
CA TYR A 12 8.08 -2.35 12.43
C TYR A 12 7.09 -1.81 13.46
N THR A 13 7.57 -1.17 14.51
CA THR A 13 6.79 -0.70 15.67
C THR A 13 5.57 0.17 15.29
N HIS A 14 5.59 0.76 14.08
CA HIS A 14 4.56 1.68 13.60
C HIS A 14 3.72 1.13 12.44
N ALA A 15 3.99 -0.07 11.97
CA ALA A 15 3.22 -0.72 10.93
C ALA A 15 2.80 -2.13 11.41
N PRO A 16 1.67 -2.22 12.13
CA PRO A 16 1.13 -3.50 12.56
C PRO A 16 0.84 -4.41 11.37
N SER A 17 0.58 -5.69 11.64
CA SER A 17 0.24 -6.64 10.57
C SER A 17 -0.87 -6.10 9.69
N TRP A 18 -0.86 -6.46 8.40
CA TRP A 18 -1.88 -6.02 7.44
C TRP A 18 -3.31 -6.23 7.94
N ASN A 19 -3.58 -7.38 8.53
CA ASN A 19 -4.91 -7.69 9.06
C ASN A 19 -5.29 -6.84 10.27
N SER A 20 -4.34 -6.46 11.12
CA SER A 20 -4.57 -5.56 12.25
C SER A 20 -4.92 -4.16 11.77
N ILE A 21 -4.07 -3.58 10.90
CA ILE A 21 -4.30 -2.21 10.42
C ILE A 21 -5.59 -2.09 9.60
N ARG A 22 -5.95 -3.11 8.82
CA ARG A 22 -7.24 -3.12 8.12
C ARG A 22 -8.43 -3.07 9.07
N ARG A 23 -8.41 -3.88 10.12
CA ARG A 23 -9.48 -3.86 11.14
C ARG A 23 -9.57 -2.52 11.84
N GLU A 24 -8.43 -1.93 12.19
CA GLU A 24 -8.38 -0.63 12.84
C GLU A 24 -8.93 0.49 11.93
N ILE A 25 -8.56 0.47 10.65
CA ILE A 25 -9.06 1.41 9.65
C ILE A 25 -10.57 1.22 9.43
N ASP A 26 -11.05 -0.01 9.25
CA ASP A 26 -12.48 -0.29 9.07
C ASP A 26 -13.30 0.18 10.26
N GLN A 27 -12.83 -0.04 11.48
CA GLN A 27 -13.47 0.47 12.70
C GLN A 27 -13.49 2.01 12.75
N SER A 28 -12.42 2.66 12.31
CA SER A 28 -12.32 4.12 12.23
C SER A 28 -13.28 4.68 11.19
N GLU A 29 -13.33 4.09 10.01
CA GLU A 29 -14.21 4.50 8.91
C GLU A 29 -15.70 4.40 9.27
N ARG A 30 -16.12 3.38 10.02
CA ARG A 30 -17.49 3.26 10.52
C ARG A 30 -17.88 4.38 11.48
N LYS A 31 -16.92 4.96 12.20
CA LYS A 31 -17.14 6.04 13.19
C LYS A 31 -17.05 7.43 12.56
N THR A 32 -16.38 7.55 11.43
CA THR A 32 -16.06 8.84 10.80
C THR A 32 -16.58 8.87 9.36
N PRO A 33 -17.90 9.05 9.15
CA PRO A 33 -18.46 9.21 7.81
C PRO A 33 -17.91 10.47 7.14
N TRP A 34 -18.05 10.58 5.83
CA TRP A 34 -17.46 11.63 4.98
C TRP A 34 -17.66 13.05 5.55
N HIS A 35 -18.89 13.39 5.94
CA HIS A 35 -19.22 14.72 6.45
C HIS A 35 -18.59 15.07 7.81
N LYS A 36 -18.03 14.09 8.53
CA LYS A 36 -17.31 14.27 9.80
C LYS A 36 -15.80 14.32 9.63
N LYS A 37 -15.31 14.03 8.43
CA LYS A 37 -13.87 14.07 8.16
C LYS A 37 -13.37 15.51 8.06
N ASP A 38 -12.10 15.71 8.44
CA ASP A 38 -11.42 17.00 8.25
C ASP A 38 -11.35 17.31 6.74
N PRO A 39 -11.83 18.47 6.29
CA PRO A 39 -11.85 18.83 4.87
C PRO A 39 -10.49 19.19 4.29
N ARG A 40 -9.43 19.18 5.09
CA ARG A 40 -8.07 19.47 4.63
C ARG A 40 -7.45 18.24 3.96
N VAL A 41 -6.45 18.50 3.14
CA VAL A 41 -5.59 17.44 2.60
C VAL A 41 -4.46 17.12 3.58
N VAL A 42 -4.22 15.84 3.81
CA VAL A 42 -3.21 15.39 4.78
C VAL A 42 -2.05 14.64 4.14
N TRP A 43 -0.85 14.93 4.63
CA TRP A 43 0.33 14.14 4.36
C TRP A 43 1.35 14.28 5.50
N ARG A 44 2.08 13.19 5.77
CA ARG A 44 3.22 13.14 6.70
C ARG A 44 4.33 12.32 6.08
N GLY A 45 5.57 12.77 6.16
CA GLY A 45 6.69 11.96 5.68
C GLY A 45 8.03 12.65 5.74
N LYS A 46 9.10 11.86 5.56
CA LYS A 46 10.44 12.38 5.43
C LYS A 46 10.62 13.06 4.07
N ILE A 47 11.22 14.25 4.06
CA ILE A 47 11.52 15.01 2.83
C ILE A 47 12.99 14.90 2.40
N LYS A 48 13.86 14.38 3.27
CA LYS A 48 15.29 14.23 2.97
C LYS A 48 15.45 13.31 1.75
N MET A 49 16.24 13.74 0.77
CA MET A 49 16.52 13.00 -0.49
C MET A 49 15.27 12.69 -1.36
N ALA A 50 14.19 13.47 -1.23
CA ALA A 50 12.97 13.29 -2.00
C ALA A 50 12.45 14.66 -2.47
N GLU A 51 12.92 15.11 -3.63
CA GLU A 51 12.59 16.44 -4.17
C GLU A 51 11.07 16.62 -4.34
N LEU A 52 10.40 15.58 -4.83
CA LEU A 52 8.95 15.59 -5.02
C LEU A 52 8.19 15.88 -3.70
N ARG A 53 8.68 15.39 -2.57
CA ARG A 53 8.10 15.66 -1.25
C ARG A 53 8.41 17.07 -0.75
N LYS A 54 9.56 17.62 -1.10
CA LYS A 54 9.88 19.01 -0.81
C LYS A 54 8.94 19.94 -1.58
N GLU A 55 8.70 19.65 -2.86
CA GLU A 55 7.74 20.40 -3.66
C GLU A 55 6.32 20.32 -3.08
N LEU A 56 5.86 19.14 -2.69
CA LEU A 56 4.55 18.97 -2.04
C LEU A 56 4.44 19.88 -0.79
N VAL A 57 5.46 19.90 0.06
CA VAL A 57 5.48 20.75 1.25
C VAL A 57 5.48 22.23 0.85
N ARG A 58 6.31 22.62 -0.11
CA ARG A 58 6.44 24.02 -0.57
C ARG A 58 5.11 24.58 -1.12
N VAL A 59 4.41 23.84 -1.98
CA VAL A 59 3.15 24.31 -2.59
C VAL A 59 1.99 24.36 -1.60
N SER A 60 2.10 23.65 -0.49
CA SER A 60 1.06 23.55 0.54
C SER A 60 1.30 24.40 1.77
N GLU A 61 2.45 25.05 1.86
CA GLU A 61 2.85 25.85 3.02
C GLU A 61 1.93 27.05 3.22
N GLY A 62 1.44 27.24 4.45
CA GLY A 62 0.55 28.34 4.81
C GLY A 62 -0.89 28.26 4.25
N LYS A 63 -1.21 27.22 3.49
CA LYS A 63 -2.54 27.07 2.88
C LYS A 63 -3.56 26.54 3.89
N ARG A 64 -4.75 27.17 3.95
CA ARG A 64 -5.84 26.76 4.87
C ARG A 64 -6.41 25.37 4.59
N TRP A 65 -6.31 24.92 3.36
CA TRP A 65 -6.76 23.60 2.92
C TRP A 65 -5.75 22.48 3.23
N SER A 66 -4.57 22.82 3.74
CA SER A 66 -3.46 21.87 3.91
C SER A 66 -3.23 21.49 5.37
N ASP A 67 -3.00 20.22 5.61
CA ASP A 67 -2.33 19.66 6.79
C ASP A 67 -1.19 18.73 6.33
N ILE A 68 -0.34 19.28 5.46
CA ILE A 68 0.84 18.61 4.92
C ILE A 68 2.06 19.02 5.72
N LYS A 69 2.73 18.06 6.37
CA LYS A 69 3.88 18.35 7.22
C LYS A 69 5.01 17.35 7.02
N PRO A 70 6.25 17.83 6.95
CA PRO A 70 7.41 16.96 7.01
C PRO A 70 7.55 16.36 8.40
N VAL A 71 8.08 15.13 8.44
CA VAL A 71 8.41 14.44 9.69
C VAL A 71 9.91 14.28 9.78
N VAL A 72 10.49 14.78 10.86
CA VAL A 72 11.91 14.59 11.20
C VAL A 72 12.00 13.42 12.17
N ILE A 73 12.67 12.35 11.76
CA ILE A 73 12.96 11.19 12.60
C ILE A 73 14.48 11.15 12.74
N ASN A 74 14.99 11.53 13.89
CA ASN A 74 16.45 11.62 14.13
C ASN A 74 17.06 10.23 14.37
N ASN A 75 16.33 9.33 15.06
CA ASN A 75 16.75 7.95 15.31
C ASN A 75 15.56 6.99 15.18
N ALA A 76 15.83 5.69 15.01
CA ALA A 76 14.79 4.66 14.90
C ALA A 76 13.87 4.56 16.15
N THR A 77 14.36 5.03 17.29
CA THR A 77 13.64 5.06 18.58
C THR A 77 12.92 6.39 18.85
N ASP A 78 13.21 7.44 18.08
CA ASP A 78 12.71 8.81 18.32
C ASP A 78 11.39 9.05 17.56
N VAL A 79 10.37 8.37 18.03
CA VAL A 79 9.02 8.33 17.40
C VAL A 79 8.10 9.41 17.96
N HIS A 80 8.57 10.23 18.86
CA HIS A 80 7.80 11.26 19.54
C HIS A 80 7.89 12.64 18.89
N THR A 81 8.02 12.72 17.56
CA THR A 81 7.83 14.01 16.90
C THR A 81 6.34 14.35 16.86
N LYS A 82 6.01 15.56 17.24
CA LYS A 82 4.65 16.13 17.38
C LYS A 82 3.75 15.89 16.15
N ASP A 83 4.32 15.68 14.99
CA ASP A 83 3.62 15.58 13.72
C ASP A 83 3.55 14.15 13.14
N VAL A 84 4.00 13.13 13.88
CA VAL A 84 3.85 11.73 13.45
C VAL A 84 2.39 11.32 13.55
N MET A 85 1.88 10.71 12.50
CA MET A 85 0.54 10.13 12.45
C MET A 85 0.60 8.63 12.21
N ASN A 86 -0.24 7.89 12.91
CA ASN A 86 -0.46 6.48 12.57
C ASN A 86 -1.36 6.36 11.33
N LEU A 87 -1.33 5.20 10.67
CA LEU A 87 -2.01 4.98 9.39
C LEU A 87 -3.52 5.22 9.45
N ARG A 88 -4.19 4.88 10.57
CA ARG A 88 -5.63 5.10 10.72
C ARG A 88 -6.02 6.57 10.83
N GLN A 89 -5.13 7.43 11.32
CA GLN A 89 -5.41 8.86 11.48
C GLN A 89 -5.56 9.57 10.15
N PHE A 90 -4.89 9.07 9.09
CA PHE A 90 -5.08 9.60 7.73
C PHE A 90 -6.54 9.46 7.26
N CYS A 91 -7.22 8.40 7.67
CA CYS A 91 -8.62 8.18 7.32
C CYS A 91 -9.60 9.17 7.96
N GLY A 92 -9.15 9.98 8.90
CA GLY A 92 -9.94 11.09 9.47
C GLY A 92 -10.05 12.32 8.56
N TYR A 93 -9.37 12.33 7.42
CA TYR A 93 -9.36 13.44 6.46
C TYR A 93 -10.11 13.08 5.19
N LYS A 94 -10.77 14.07 4.56
CA LYS A 94 -11.43 13.88 3.25
C LYS A 94 -10.42 13.59 2.14
N TYR A 95 -9.24 14.21 2.20
CA TYR A 95 -8.22 14.12 1.15
C TYR A 95 -6.90 13.62 1.70
N THR A 96 -6.31 12.65 1.02
CA THR A 96 -5.00 12.08 1.38
C THR A 96 -4.05 12.17 0.21
N VAL A 97 -2.78 12.50 0.44
CA VAL A 97 -1.77 12.54 -0.63
C VAL A 97 -0.87 11.33 -0.59
N GLN A 98 -0.74 10.70 -1.74
CA GLN A 98 0.33 9.75 -2.03
C GLN A 98 1.43 10.47 -2.79
N THR A 99 2.67 10.29 -2.35
CA THR A 99 3.86 10.73 -3.07
C THR A 99 4.96 9.70 -2.92
N GLU A 100 5.69 9.49 -3.98
CA GLU A 100 6.87 8.65 -4.00
C GLU A 100 8.00 9.27 -3.18
N GLY A 101 8.99 8.47 -2.84
CA GLY A 101 10.20 8.89 -2.15
C GLY A 101 11.42 8.75 -3.06
N THR A 102 12.46 8.09 -2.57
CA THR A 102 13.61 7.66 -3.39
C THR A 102 13.19 6.54 -4.37
N SER A 103 12.14 5.80 -4.02
CA SER A 103 11.46 4.79 -4.83
C SER A 103 9.97 4.84 -4.52
N TYR A 104 9.22 3.75 -4.79
CA TYR A 104 7.81 3.67 -4.43
C TYR A 104 7.56 4.00 -2.95
N SER A 105 6.35 4.41 -2.64
CA SER A 105 5.93 4.62 -1.25
C SER A 105 4.90 3.57 -0.84
N GLY A 106 5.29 2.63 0.00
CA GLY A 106 4.42 1.56 0.51
C GLY A 106 3.21 2.03 1.33
N ARG A 107 2.97 3.35 1.42
CA ARG A 107 1.79 3.93 2.06
C ARG A 107 0.54 3.80 1.20
N LEU A 108 0.66 3.79 -0.13
CA LEU A 108 -0.46 3.79 -1.07
C LEU A 108 -1.56 2.81 -0.67
N LYS A 109 -1.21 1.55 -0.42
CA LYS A 109 -2.16 0.50 -0.05
C LYS A 109 -2.95 0.80 1.24
N TYR A 110 -2.36 1.53 2.18
CA TYR A 110 -3.04 1.90 3.43
C TYR A 110 -4.00 3.08 3.22
N LEU A 111 -3.62 4.06 2.40
CA LEU A 111 -4.50 5.17 2.04
C LEU A 111 -5.72 4.68 1.27
N GLN A 112 -5.55 3.66 0.43
CA GLN A 112 -6.63 3.01 -0.32
C GLN A 112 -7.61 2.19 0.55
N LEU A 113 -7.32 1.99 1.83
CA LEU A 113 -8.26 1.43 2.79
C LEU A 113 -9.19 2.49 3.38
N CYS A 114 -8.85 3.78 3.26
CA CYS A 114 -9.67 4.87 3.74
C CYS A 114 -10.75 5.25 2.72
N ARG A 115 -11.92 5.69 3.20
CA ARG A 115 -12.92 6.40 2.39
C ARG A 115 -12.52 7.86 2.30
N SER A 116 -11.39 8.12 1.66
CA SER A 116 -10.82 9.45 1.45
C SER A 116 -10.44 9.58 -0.02
N ALA A 117 -10.63 10.74 -0.60
CA ALA A 117 -10.19 11.01 -1.96
C ALA A 117 -8.67 11.02 -1.98
N LEU A 118 -8.10 10.08 -2.72
CA LEU A 118 -6.66 9.95 -2.89
C LEU A 118 -6.19 10.95 -3.94
N ILE A 119 -5.20 11.77 -3.62
CA ILE A 119 -4.53 12.65 -4.56
C ILE A 119 -3.12 12.09 -4.81
N THR A 120 -2.73 11.91 -6.05
CA THR A 120 -1.37 11.47 -6.39
C THR A 120 -0.91 12.03 -7.73
N HIS A 121 0.39 12.27 -7.86
CA HIS A 121 1.03 12.53 -9.15
C HIS A 121 1.08 11.24 -10.00
N PRO A 122 1.34 11.29 -11.31
CA PRO A 122 1.60 10.11 -12.12
C PRO A 122 2.74 9.29 -11.51
N LEU A 123 2.46 8.03 -11.12
CA LEU A 123 3.41 7.19 -10.42
C LEU A 123 4.47 6.62 -11.36
N GLU A 124 5.73 6.78 -11.04
CA GLU A 124 6.86 6.16 -11.75
C GLU A 124 7.09 4.72 -11.28
N TRP A 125 6.85 4.46 -10.00
CA TRP A 125 6.99 3.13 -9.39
C TRP A 125 5.65 2.43 -9.28
N GLN A 126 5.55 1.25 -9.87
CA GLN A 126 4.32 0.49 -9.93
C GLN A 126 4.27 -0.59 -8.85
N GLU A 127 3.16 -0.67 -8.12
CA GLU A 127 2.79 -1.83 -7.30
C GLU A 127 1.81 -2.73 -8.08
N PHE A 128 1.60 -3.96 -7.64
CA PHE A 128 0.78 -4.94 -8.38
C PHE A 128 -0.68 -4.49 -8.61
N HIS A 129 -1.17 -3.53 -7.84
CA HIS A 129 -2.54 -2.98 -7.91
C HIS A 129 -2.61 -1.57 -8.53
N THR A 130 -1.48 -0.96 -8.89
CA THR A 130 -1.44 0.42 -9.43
C THR A 130 -2.23 0.54 -10.74
N HIS A 131 -2.27 -0.51 -11.55
CA HIS A 131 -3.04 -0.57 -12.80
C HIS A 131 -4.56 -0.40 -12.62
N LEU A 132 -5.06 -0.45 -11.39
CA LEU A 132 -6.47 -0.24 -11.04
C LEU A 132 -6.80 1.22 -10.73
N LEU A 133 -5.80 2.10 -10.68
CA LEU A 133 -6.01 3.54 -10.55
C LEU A 133 -6.66 4.09 -11.83
N ARG A 134 -7.72 4.89 -11.69
CA ARG A 134 -8.49 5.46 -12.78
C ARG A 134 -8.69 6.95 -12.55
N VAL A 135 -8.14 7.76 -13.45
CA VAL A 135 -8.24 9.23 -13.42
C VAL A 135 -9.43 9.76 -14.17
N SER A 136 -10.08 8.94 -15.01
CA SER A 136 -11.20 9.37 -15.85
C SER A 136 -12.24 8.26 -16.02
N GLY A 137 -13.42 8.64 -16.48
CA GLY A 137 -14.54 7.73 -16.71
C GLY A 137 -15.41 7.53 -15.47
N PRO A 138 -16.42 6.64 -15.53
CA PRO A 138 -17.45 6.50 -14.50
C PRO A 138 -16.94 5.94 -13.15
N ASN A 139 -15.74 5.37 -13.14
CA ASN A 139 -15.16 4.76 -11.95
C ASN A 139 -13.85 5.46 -11.54
N VAL A 140 -13.80 6.78 -11.69
CA VAL A 140 -12.68 7.61 -11.19
C VAL A 140 -12.47 7.30 -9.71
N ASN A 141 -11.24 6.96 -9.32
CA ASN A 141 -10.94 6.52 -7.97
C ASN A 141 -9.71 7.19 -7.35
N TYR A 142 -9.18 8.22 -8.02
CA TYR A 142 -8.19 9.14 -7.47
C TYR A 142 -8.20 10.46 -8.23
N ILE A 143 -7.64 11.49 -7.62
CA ILE A 143 -7.43 12.82 -8.18
C ILE A 143 -5.98 12.92 -8.65
N GLU A 144 -5.76 13.20 -9.92
CA GLU A 144 -4.41 13.34 -10.45
C GLU A 144 -3.88 14.75 -10.21
N ALA A 145 -2.79 14.84 -9.48
CA ALA A 145 -1.99 16.05 -9.39
C ALA A 145 -0.90 16.06 -10.47
N SER A 146 -0.44 17.25 -10.87
CA SER A 146 0.75 17.35 -11.72
C SER A 146 1.98 16.76 -11.05
N LYS A 147 3.00 16.39 -11.84
CA LYS A 147 4.21 15.71 -11.33
C LYS A 147 4.88 16.44 -10.16
N ASN A 148 4.78 17.77 -10.14
CA ASN A 148 5.34 18.63 -9.08
C ASN A 148 4.29 19.18 -8.11
N PHE A 149 3.06 18.65 -8.12
CA PHE A 149 1.93 19.14 -7.33
C PHE A 149 1.53 20.61 -7.59
N GLY A 150 1.98 21.20 -8.70
CA GLY A 150 1.74 22.63 -9.00
C GLY A 150 0.25 22.98 -9.18
N ASN A 151 -0.61 22.01 -9.52
CA ASN A 151 -2.06 22.18 -9.62
C ASN A 151 -2.83 21.74 -8.36
N LEU A 152 -2.13 21.45 -7.25
CA LEU A 152 -2.78 20.94 -6.04
C LEU A 152 -3.74 21.96 -5.41
N GLU A 153 -3.41 23.24 -5.48
CA GLU A 153 -4.29 24.31 -4.98
C GLU A 153 -5.60 24.37 -5.77
N ASP A 154 -5.50 24.41 -7.10
CA ASP A 154 -6.67 24.44 -7.99
C ASP A 154 -7.57 23.21 -7.76
N ALA A 155 -6.96 22.03 -7.62
CA ALA A 155 -7.70 20.81 -7.32
C ALA A 155 -8.41 20.91 -5.95
N MET A 156 -7.74 21.43 -4.92
CA MET A 156 -8.35 21.58 -3.60
C MET A 156 -9.45 22.63 -3.59
N GLU A 157 -9.30 23.75 -4.31
CA GLU A 157 -10.35 24.74 -4.45
C GLU A 157 -11.58 24.15 -5.16
N TYR A 158 -11.37 23.41 -6.24
CA TYR A 158 -12.44 22.75 -6.99
C TYR A 158 -13.21 21.74 -6.13
N TYR A 159 -12.51 20.75 -5.58
CA TYR A 159 -13.16 19.64 -4.86
C TYR A 159 -13.74 20.05 -3.49
N ARG A 160 -13.31 21.15 -2.91
CA ARG A 160 -13.95 21.69 -1.70
C ARG A 160 -15.33 22.31 -1.99
N VAL A 161 -15.55 22.74 -3.21
CA VAL A 161 -16.87 23.22 -3.69
C VAL A 161 -17.71 22.08 -4.24
N HIS A 162 -17.07 21.09 -4.89
CA HIS A 162 -17.70 19.91 -5.45
C HIS A 162 -17.45 18.69 -4.53
N ASP A 163 -17.92 18.81 -3.29
CA ASP A 163 -17.65 17.83 -2.22
C ASP A 163 -18.29 16.46 -2.50
N ASP A 164 -19.39 16.43 -3.22
CA ASP A 164 -20.08 15.22 -3.69
C ASP A 164 -19.27 14.43 -4.72
N GLU A 165 -18.61 15.11 -5.66
CA GLU A 165 -17.69 14.46 -6.59
C GLU A 165 -16.48 13.85 -5.85
N ALA A 166 -15.93 14.57 -4.88
CA ALA A 166 -14.84 14.06 -4.07
C ALA A 166 -15.25 12.84 -3.23
N GLU A 167 -16.47 12.84 -2.68
CA GLU A 167 -17.02 11.70 -1.96
C GLU A 167 -17.21 10.48 -2.86
N GLU A 168 -17.68 10.67 -4.10
CA GLU A 168 -17.83 9.58 -5.07
C GLU A 168 -16.47 9.00 -5.49
N ILE A 169 -15.46 9.84 -5.69
CA ILE A 169 -14.07 9.39 -5.95
C ILE A 169 -13.55 8.56 -4.77
N ALA A 170 -13.76 9.02 -3.56
CA ALA A 170 -13.37 8.32 -2.34
C ALA A 170 -14.09 6.97 -2.20
N LYS A 171 -15.38 6.92 -2.51
CA LYS A 171 -16.20 5.70 -2.53
C LYS A 171 -15.71 4.72 -3.58
N ASN A 172 -15.45 5.17 -4.81
CA ASN A 172 -14.93 4.34 -5.88
C ASN A 172 -13.54 3.76 -5.54
N SER A 173 -12.68 4.54 -4.90
CA SER A 173 -11.39 4.10 -4.39
C SER A 173 -11.59 2.99 -3.34
N TYR A 174 -12.42 3.23 -2.34
CA TYR A 174 -12.70 2.27 -1.28
C TYR A 174 -13.32 0.98 -1.82
N ASP A 175 -14.30 1.08 -2.72
CA ASP A 175 -14.97 -0.08 -3.31
C ASP A 175 -13.99 -0.90 -4.19
N THR A 176 -13.12 -0.22 -4.95
CA THR A 176 -12.09 -0.89 -5.76
C THR A 176 -11.05 -1.58 -4.89
N PHE A 177 -10.45 -0.86 -3.97
CA PHE A 177 -9.28 -1.35 -3.25
C PHE A 177 -9.65 -2.04 -1.93
N ALA A 178 -10.30 -1.34 -1.01
CA ALA A 178 -10.56 -1.87 0.33
C ALA A 178 -11.55 -3.02 0.31
N ARG A 179 -12.62 -2.96 -0.51
CA ARG A 179 -13.67 -3.98 -0.56
C ARG A 179 -13.40 -5.10 -1.55
N ARG A 180 -12.56 -4.91 -2.55
CA ARG A 180 -12.35 -5.88 -3.61
C ARG A 180 -10.91 -6.39 -3.68
N TYR A 181 -9.95 -5.55 -4.06
CA TYR A 181 -8.61 -6.00 -4.43
C TYR A 181 -7.63 -6.14 -3.26
N LEU A 182 -7.83 -5.40 -2.19
CA LEU A 182 -7.00 -5.45 -0.99
C LEU A 182 -7.70 -6.19 0.18
N THR A 183 -8.76 -6.97 -0.11
CA THR A 183 -9.48 -7.75 0.91
C THR A 183 -8.94 -9.15 1.09
N PRO A 184 -9.14 -9.74 2.26
CA PRO A 184 -8.99 -11.18 2.46
C PRO A 184 -9.98 -12.01 1.62
N ALA A 185 -11.15 -11.48 1.33
CA ALA A 185 -12.31 -12.20 0.79
C ALA A 185 -12.46 -12.21 -0.73
N ALA A 186 -11.65 -11.47 -1.49
CA ALA A 186 -11.73 -11.52 -2.95
C ALA A 186 -11.35 -12.89 -3.54
N VAL A 187 -11.13 -13.89 -2.69
CA VAL A 187 -10.72 -15.26 -3.04
C VAL A 187 -11.80 -16.30 -2.76
N SER A 188 -12.83 -15.99 -2.00
CA SER A 188 -13.86 -17.00 -1.76
C SER A 188 -14.98 -16.93 -2.79
N ALA A 189 -14.65 -17.21 -4.05
CA ALA A 189 -15.62 -17.74 -5.02
C ALA A 189 -15.91 -19.24 -4.78
N SER A 190 -15.40 -19.84 -3.73
CA SER A 190 -15.74 -21.18 -3.25
C SER A 190 -16.52 -21.07 -1.94
N ASN A 191 -17.73 -21.63 -1.92
CA ASN A 191 -18.70 -21.67 -0.83
C ASN A 191 -18.22 -22.39 0.46
N GLN A 192 -17.07 -21.99 1.02
CA GLN A 192 -16.58 -22.51 2.28
C GLN A 192 -16.42 -21.38 3.30
N PRO A 193 -16.86 -21.55 4.56
CA PRO A 193 -16.62 -20.58 5.62
C PRO A 193 -15.15 -20.55 5.98
N ILE A 194 -14.44 -19.56 5.48
CA ILE A 194 -13.01 -19.38 5.77
C ILE A 194 -12.87 -18.53 7.03
N HIS A 195 -12.20 -19.07 8.05
CA HIS A 195 -11.79 -18.32 9.21
C HIS A 195 -10.94 -17.13 8.77
N THR A 196 -11.23 -15.94 9.30
CA THR A 196 -10.84 -14.62 8.82
C THR A 196 -9.34 -14.32 8.70
N LEU A 197 -8.48 -15.18 9.24
CA LEU A 197 -7.02 -15.06 9.19
C LEU A 197 -6.39 -15.66 7.91
N ASP A 198 -7.01 -16.70 7.37
CA ASP A 198 -6.44 -17.48 6.26
C ASP A 198 -6.74 -16.87 4.87
N ALA A 199 -7.82 -16.10 4.76
CA ALA A 199 -8.30 -15.64 3.46
C ALA A 199 -7.41 -14.58 2.79
N TYR A 200 -6.74 -13.72 3.56
CA TYR A 200 -5.80 -12.73 2.99
C TYR A 200 -4.49 -13.39 2.53
N PHE A 201 -4.03 -14.35 3.31
CA PHE A 201 -2.89 -15.18 2.96
C PHE A 201 -3.14 -15.91 1.63
N ILE A 202 -4.35 -16.38 1.43
CA ILE A 202 -4.77 -17.08 0.20
C ILE A 202 -4.71 -16.16 -1.03
N GLN A 203 -5.07 -14.87 -0.94
CA GLN A 203 -5.04 -13.94 -2.10
C GLN A 203 -3.63 -13.66 -2.58
N VAL A 204 -2.76 -13.24 -1.68
CA VAL A 204 -1.36 -13.02 -2.00
C VAL A 204 -0.73 -14.33 -2.47
N THR A 205 -1.07 -15.45 -1.84
CA THR A 205 -0.60 -16.78 -2.24
C THR A 205 -1.16 -17.20 -3.60
N CYS A 206 -2.42 -16.93 -3.92
CA CYS A 206 -3.00 -17.20 -5.25
C CYS A 206 -2.36 -16.34 -6.33
N TYR A 207 -2.11 -15.05 -6.06
CA TYR A 207 -1.38 -14.17 -6.97
C TYR A 207 0.03 -14.70 -7.22
N TRP A 208 0.78 -15.04 -6.17
CA TRP A 208 2.11 -15.63 -6.25
C TRP A 208 2.09 -16.94 -7.02
N ARG A 209 1.15 -17.82 -6.70
CA ARG A 209 1.00 -19.11 -7.35
C ARG A 209 0.72 -18.94 -8.86
N ARG A 210 -0.19 -18.04 -9.23
CA ARG A 210 -0.48 -17.74 -10.63
C ARG A 210 0.70 -17.11 -11.35
N MET A 211 1.41 -16.21 -10.69
CA MET A 211 2.61 -15.60 -11.23
C MET A 211 3.72 -16.64 -11.46
N PHE A 212 3.95 -17.55 -10.50
CA PHE A 212 4.94 -18.62 -10.67
C PHE A 212 4.55 -19.59 -11.77
N ILE A 213 3.26 -19.95 -11.89
CA ILE A 213 2.77 -20.79 -13.00
C ILE A 213 2.98 -20.08 -14.34
N SER A 214 2.62 -18.81 -14.44
CA SER A 214 2.81 -18.02 -15.67
C SER A 214 4.30 -17.82 -15.99
N TRP A 215 5.14 -17.64 -14.99
CA TRP A 215 6.60 -17.56 -15.20
C TRP A 215 7.17 -18.89 -15.64
N ALA A 216 6.78 -19.99 -14.99
CA ALA A 216 7.21 -21.33 -15.38
C ALA A 216 6.82 -21.70 -16.81
N SER A 217 5.65 -21.21 -17.31
CA SER A 217 5.20 -21.48 -18.68
C SER A 217 6.02 -20.79 -19.77
N VAL A 218 6.77 -19.73 -19.44
CA VAL A 218 7.66 -19.00 -20.37
C VAL A 218 9.14 -19.27 -20.10
N GLN A 219 9.44 -20.08 -19.10
CA GLN A 219 10.78 -20.44 -18.70
C GLN A 219 11.39 -21.41 -19.75
N GLY A 220 12.51 -21.06 -20.32
CA GLY A 220 13.17 -21.84 -21.37
C GLY A 220 13.99 -23.04 -20.88
N TYR A 221 13.95 -23.35 -19.57
CA TYR A 221 14.69 -24.48 -18.98
C TYR A 221 13.83 -25.16 -17.89
N GLU A 222 14.08 -26.42 -17.67
CA GLU A 222 13.51 -27.19 -16.56
C GLU A 222 14.50 -27.17 -15.39
N PRO A 223 14.11 -26.64 -14.21
CA PRO A 223 14.97 -26.62 -13.04
C PRO A 223 15.25 -28.04 -12.54
N GLN A 224 16.52 -28.41 -12.45
CA GLN A 224 16.90 -29.72 -11.90
C GLN A 224 17.35 -29.57 -10.44
N LEU A 225 16.73 -30.34 -9.56
CA LEU A 225 17.12 -30.41 -8.15
C LEU A 225 18.52 -31.01 -7.96
N TYR A 226 18.89 -31.93 -8.83
CA TYR A 226 20.16 -32.63 -8.82
C TYR A 226 20.88 -32.40 -10.13
N ALA A 227 22.16 -32.20 -10.07
CA ALA A 227 23.03 -32.13 -11.25
C ALA A 227 24.39 -32.78 -10.92
N PRO A 228 25.11 -33.32 -11.90
CA PRO A 228 26.43 -33.87 -11.67
C PRO A 228 27.41 -32.79 -11.22
N ASP A 229 28.30 -33.14 -10.27
CA ASP A 229 29.50 -32.38 -9.95
C ASP A 229 30.61 -32.61 -10.98
N ALA A 230 31.80 -32.08 -10.75
CA ALA A 230 32.95 -32.23 -11.65
C ALA A 230 33.44 -33.70 -11.78
N GLU A 231 33.14 -34.52 -10.77
CA GLU A 231 33.47 -35.94 -10.68
C GLU A 231 32.35 -36.84 -11.21
N GLY A 232 31.18 -36.25 -11.62
CA GLY A 232 30.05 -36.97 -12.17
C GLY A 232 29.05 -37.49 -11.13
N ASN A 233 29.21 -37.17 -9.84
CA ASN A 233 28.27 -37.57 -8.79
C ASN A 233 27.05 -36.65 -8.80
N MET A 234 25.84 -37.21 -8.67
CA MET A 234 24.62 -36.43 -8.58
C MET A 234 24.53 -35.69 -7.25
N VAL A 235 24.74 -34.40 -7.28
CA VAL A 235 24.64 -33.52 -6.08
C VAL A 235 23.41 -32.63 -6.14
N MET A 236 22.85 -32.37 -4.97
CA MET A 236 21.69 -31.48 -4.86
C MET A 236 22.10 -30.04 -5.11
N ARG A 237 21.51 -29.40 -6.12
CA ARG A 237 21.72 -28.00 -6.49
C ARG A 237 20.70 -27.04 -5.91
N ALA A 238 19.55 -27.57 -5.44
CA ALA A 238 18.50 -26.77 -4.83
C ALA A 238 17.80 -27.58 -3.72
N THR A 239 17.48 -26.93 -2.63
CA THR A 239 16.72 -27.55 -1.54
C THR A 239 15.22 -27.47 -1.87
N PRO A 240 14.47 -28.61 -1.85
CA PRO A 240 13.03 -28.57 -1.99
C PRO A 240 12.41 -27.65 -0.95
N TRP A 241 11.42 -26.85 -1.38
CA TRP A 241 10.76 -25.89 -0.48
C TRP A 241 10.24 -26.53 0.81
N THR A 242 9.71 -27.74 0.74
CA THR A 242 9.21 -28.48 1.90
C THR A 242 10.30 -28.78 2.92
N ALA A 243 11.49 -29.19 2.46
CA ALA A 243 12.64 -29.43 3.32
C ALA A 243 13.24 -28.11 3.86
N PHE A 244 13.31 -27.08 3.03
CA PHE A 244 13.72 -25.73 3.42
C PHE A 244 12.80 -25.16 4.50
N ALA A 245 11.47 -25.20 4.27
CA ALA A 245 10.48 -24.67 5.19
C ALA A 245 10.43 -25.44 6.54
N ALA A 246 10.67 -26.75 6.51
CA ALA A 246 10.73 -27.58 7.71
C ALA A 246 11.94 -27.25 8.59
N ASN A 247 13.05 -26.84 7.97
CA ASN A 247 14.31 -26.51 8.66
C ASN A 247 14.52 -25.01 8.86
N TRP A 248 13.53 -24.17 8.47
CA TRP A 248 13.63 -22.74 8.67
C TRP A 248 13.70 -22.41 10.16
N PRO A 249 14.66 -21.57 10.60
CA PRO A 249 14.77 -21.18 11.99
C PRO A 249 13.46 -20.61 12.51
N LYS A 250 12.92 -21.21 13.58
CA LYS A 250 11.70 -20.70 14.23
C LYS A 250 12.00 -19.48 15.12
N ASP A 251 13.26 -19.24 15.40
CA ASP A 251 13.74 -18.09 16.18
C ASP A 251 14.09 -16.92 15.23
N PRO A 252 13.35 -15.79 15.28
CA PRO A 252 13.61 -14.64 14.43
C PRO A 252 14.95 -13.94 14.72
N SER A 253 15.63 -14.25 15.83
CA SER A 253 16.95 -13.68 16.15
C SER A 253 18.12 -14.29 15.34
N ILE A 254 17.86 -15.40 14.63
CA ILE A 254 18.87 -16.15 13.86
C ILE A 254 18.82 -15.82 12.36
N ILE A 255 17.89 -14.95 11.95
CA ILE A 255 17.76 -14.53 10.53
C ILE A 255 18.76 -13.38 10.29
N PRO A 256 19.73 -13.53 9.36
CA PRO A 256 20.74 -12.50 9.07
C PRO A 256 20.16 -11.22 8.49
#